data_f1708af72d6690166682b9647a62c2e3
#
_entry.id   f1708af72d6690166682b9647a62c2e3
#
_cell.length_a   1.000
_cell.length_b   1.000
_cell.length_c   1.000
_cell.angle_alpha   90.00
_cell.angle_beta   90.00
_cell.angle_gamma   90.00
#
_symmetry.space_group_name_H-M   'P 1'
#
loop_
_entity.id
_entity.type
_entity.pdbx_description
1 polymer ?
#
loop_
_entity_poly.entity_id
_entity_poly.type
_entity_poly.pdbx_seq_one_letter_code
_entity_poly.pdbx_strand_id
1 'polypeptide(L)'
;AGARAIAKGEPSTALILVMHYLQHSRLQDSRTWPDALRQQVARDAVEHGALINALRVEPDLGTPARGGLPATTARRTAAGWRISGRKIYSTGSQGLSWFSVWARSSDEDPLVGAWLVHKDTPGISIIEDWDHLGMRATCSHEVVFDNVLVPLEHAVSVSRWSASQPELDGDGLLWMSVLLSSVYDGVAQASRD
;
A
#
# COMPACT_ATOMS: atom_id res chain seq x y z
N ALA A 1 -7.02 -0.58 -20.87
CA ALA A 1 -7.27 0.58 -21.76
C ALA A 1 -7.30 1.88 -20.96
N GLY A 2 -8.05 1.99 -19.86
CA GLY A 2 -8.19 3.23 -19.10
C GLY A 2 -6.89 3.79 -18.53
N ALA A 3 -6.10 2.99 -17.81
CA ALA A 3 -4.85 3.43 -17.20
C ALA A 3 -3.86 4.02 -18.25
N ARG A 4 -3.76 3.41 -19.44
CA ARG A 4 -2.95 3.91 -20.55
C ARG A 4 -3.42 5.27 -21.06
N ALA A 5 -4.73 5.44 -21.24
CA ALA A 5 -5.29 6.71 -21.72
C ALA A 5 -5.05 7.85 -20.72
N ILE A 6 -5.19 7.58 -19.43
CA ILE A 6 -4.88 8.55 -18.38
C ILE A 6 -3.37 8.86 -18.36
N ALA A 7 -2.51 7.83 -18.44
CA ALA A 7 -1.06 8.01 -18.41
C ALA A 7 -0.52 8.81 -19.59
N LYS A 8 -1.20 8.79 -20.73
CA LYS A 8 -0.86 9.63 -21.90
C LYS A 8 -1.01 11.12 -21.58
N GLY A 9 -2.00 11.51 -20.78
CA GLY A 9 -2.24 12.90 -20.38
C GLY A 9 -1.57 13.28 -19.07
N GLU A 10 -1.67 12.40 -18.04
CA GLU A 10 -1.12 12.67 -16.70
C GLU A 10 -0.68 11.35 -16.04
N PRO A 11 0.60 11.00 -16.11
CA PRO A 11 1.12 9.72 -15.63
C PRO A 11 1.09 9.56 -14.12
N SER A 12 1.16 10.63 -13.33
CA SER A 12 1.13 10.54 -11.86
C SER A 12 -0.24 10.09 -11.38
N THR A 13 -1.32 10.64 -11.93
CA THR A 13 -2.69 10.20 -11.66
C THR A 13 -2.89 8.74 -12.07
N ALA A 14 -2.37 8.35 -13.25
CA ALA A 14 -2.45 6.97 -13.70
C ALA A 14 -1.75 6.01 -12.74
N LEU A 15 -0.57 6.38 -12.19
CA LEU A 15 0.14 5.56 -11.22
C LEU A 15 -0.64 5.42 -9.91
N ILE A 16 -1.19 6.49 -9.37
CA ILE A 16 -2.01 6.46 -8.15
C ILE A 16 -3.20 5.49 -8.34
N LEU A 17 -3.92 5.62 -9.47
CA LEU A 17 -5.05 4.73 -9.77
C LEU A 17 -4.62 3.27 -9.96
N VAL A 18 -3.48 3.03 -10.60
CA VAL A 18 -2.94 1.68 -10.76
C VAL A 18 -2.62 1.05 -9.40
N MET A 19 -2.02 1.78 -8.48
CA MET A 19 -1.77 1.29 -7.12
C MET A 19 -3.08 0.96 -6.40
N HIS A 20 -4.09 1.81 -6.53
CA HIS A 20 -5.43 1.57 -5.99
C HIS A 20 -6.08 0.30 -6.58
N TYR A 21 -6.05 0.13 -7.90
CA TYR A 21 -6.59 -1.06 -8.55
C TYR A 21 -5.89 -2.36 -8.14
N LEU A 22 -4.57 -2.30 -7.92
CA LEU A 22 -3.79 -3.45 -7.41
C LEU A 22 -4.25 -3.88 -6.01
N GLN A 23 -4.64 -2.94 -5.15
CA GLN A 23 -5.19 -3.30 -3.85
C GLN A 23 -6.59 -3.92 -3.99
N HIS A 24 -7.45 -3.35 -4.82
CA HIS A 24 -8.80 -3.86 -5.02
C HIS A 24 -8.83 -5.23 -5.71
N SER A 25 -7.91 -5.52 -6.65
CA SER A 25 -7.82 -6.86 -7.24
C SER A 25 -7.50 -7.94 -6.19
N ARG A 26 -6.67 -7.59 -5.20
CA ARG A 26 -6.35 -8.49 -4.08
C ARG A 26 -7.48 -8.62 -3.07
N LEU A 27 -8.28 -7.56 -2.89
CA LEU A 27 -9.42 -7.57 -2.00
C LEU A 27 -10.51 -8.54 -2.47
N GLN A 28 -10.74 -8.61 -3.77
CA GLN A 28 -11.84 -9.39 -4.36
C GLN A 28 -11.73 -10.87 -4.01
N ASP A 29 -10.52 -11.43 -4.08
CA ASP A 29 -10.25 -12.85 -3.88
C ASP A 29 -9.63 -13.19 -2.52
N SER A 30 -9.51 -12.18 -1.65
CA SER A 30 -8.84 -12.37 -0.36
C SER A 30 -9.67 -13.23 0.61
N ARG A 31 -9.04 -14.32 1.07
CA ARG A 31 -9.58 -15.16 2.16
C ARG A 31 -9.11 -14.71 3.54
N THR A 32 -8.22 -13.73 3.62
CA THR A 32 -7.60 -13.26 4.87
C THR A 32 -8.21 -11.98 5.41
N TRP A 33 -8.95 -11.26 4.59
CA TRP A 33 -9.66 -10.05 5.00
C TRP A 33 -11.04 -10.38 5.55
N PRO A 34 -11.42 -9.83 6.72
CA PRO A 34 -12.80 -9.94 7.20
C PRO A 34 -13.78 -9.35 6.18
N ASP A 35 -14.89 -10.05 5.93
CA ASP A 35 -15.88 -9.64 4.92
C ASP A 35 -16.41 -8.22 5.15
N ALA A 36 -16.71 -7.87 6.40
CA ALA A 36 -17.21 -6.55 6.75
C ALA A 36 -16.22 -5.43 6.39
N LEU A 37 -14.93 -5.65 6.68
CA LEU A 37 -13.87 -4.68 6.38
C LEU A 37 -13.62 -4.56 4.87
N ARG A 38 -13.64 -5.68 4.16
CA ARG A 38 -13.53 -5.73 2.70
C ARG A 38 -14.66 -4.95 2.01
N GLN A 39 -15.92 -5.17 2.48
CA GLN A 39 -17.08 -4.45 1.99
C GLN A 39 -17.03 -2.96 2.33
N GLN A 40 -16.51 -2.59 3.50
CA GLN A 40 -16.32 -1.20 3.87
C GLN A 40 -15.37 -0.50 2.92
N VAL A 41 -14.14 -1.04 2.72
CA VAL A 41 -13.13 -0.46 1.82
C VAL A 41 -13.66 -0.34 0.39
N ALA A 42 -14.38 -1.35 -0.10
CA ALA A 42 -14.98 -1.31 -1.43
C ALA A 42 -16.09 -0.25 -1.55
N ARG A 43 -16.93 -0.13 -0.53
CA ARG A 43 -18.00 0.88 -0.46
C ARG A 43 -17.43 2.28 -0.40
N ASP A 44 -16.43 2.51 0.47
CA ASP A 44 -15.75 3.81 0.59
C ASP A 44 -15.14 4.25 -0.74
N ALA A 45 -14.58 3.32 -1.51
CA ALA A 45 -14.04 3.60 -2.83
C ALA A 45 -15.12 4.05 -3.82
N VAL A 46 -16.28 3.40 -3.83
CA VAL A 46 -17.38 3.68 -4.78
C VAL A 46 -18.18 4.93 -4.38
N GLU A 47 -18.50 5.08 -3.11
CA GLU A 47 -19.40 6.13 -2.63
C GLU A 47 -18.65 7.43 -2.31
N HIS A 48 -17.38 7.34 -1.88
CA HIS A 48 -16.60 8.48 -1.40
C HIS A 48 -15.31 8.74 -2.18
N GLY A 49 -15.00 7.91 -3.19
CA GLY A 49 -13.76 8.02 -3.94
C GLY A 49 -12.51 7.72 -3.09
N ALA A 50 -12.68 6.93 -2.03
CA ALA A 50 -11.60 6.61 -1.10
C ALA A 50 -10.51 5.78 -1.78
N LEU A 51 -9.28 6.29 -1.76
CA LEU A 51 -8.13 5.60 -2.34
C LEU A 51 -7.42 4.72 -1.29
N ILE A 52 -6.87 3.60 -1.75
CA ILE A 52 -6.05 2.70 -0.95
C ILE A 52 -4.73 2.40 -1.67
N ASN A 53 -3.62 2.36 -0.91
CA ASN A 53 -2.35 1.86 -1.42
C ASN A 53 -1.59 1.05 -0.36
N ALA A 54 -0.67 0.19 -0.82
CA ALA A 54 0.25 -0.55 0.04
C ALA A 54 1.50 0.28 0.32
N LEU A 55 1.79 0.52 1.59
CA LEU A 55 2.98 1.20 2.08
C LEU A 55 4.00 0.14 2.53
N ARG A 56 4.99 -0.14 1.68
CA ARG A 56 5.90 -1.29 1.86
C ARG A 56 7.36 -0.90 2.01
N VAL A 57 7.79 0.20 1.41
CA VAL A 57 9.20 0.62 1.34
C VAL A 57 9.60 1.35 2.61
N GLU A 58 10.77 1.05 3.13
CA GLU A 58 11.34 1.67 4.33
C GLU A 58 12.70 2.30 4.02
N PRO A 59 13.10 3.36 4.76
CA PRO A 59 14.36 4.07 4.49
C PRO A 59 15.58 3.15 4.46
N ASP A 60 15.74 2.28 5.46
CA ASP A 60 16.93 1.44 5.62
C ASP A 60 16.81 0.08 4.91
N LEU A 61 15.63 -0.52 4.92
CA LEU A 61 15.39 -1.84 4.32
C LEU A 61 15.14 -1.77 2.82
N GLY A 62 14.57 -0.66 2.34
CA GLY A 62 14.07 -0.53 0.98
C GLY A 62 12.79 -1.36 0.74
N THR A 63 12.71 -2.02 -0.41
CA THR A 63 11.53 -2.83 -0.77
C THR A 63 11.57 -4.23 -0.14
N PRO A 64 10.43 -4.78 0.32
CA PRO A 64 10.32 -6.15 0.81
C PRO A 64 10.78 -7.23 -0.20
N ALA A 65 10.77 -6.92 -1.49
CA ALA A 65 11.24 -7.83 -2.54
C ALA A 65 12.73 -8.20 -2.41
N ARG A 66 13.51 -7.42 -1.66
CA ARG A 66 14.92 -7.73 -1.35
C ARG A 66 15.11 -8.65 -0.15
N GLY A 67 14.00 -9.06 0.49
CA GLY A 67 14.01 -9.84 1.73
C GLY A 67 14.22 -9.00 2.98
N GLY A 68 14.26 -9.66 4.14
CA GLY A 68 14.42 -9.03 5.43
C GLY A 68 13.09 -8.71 6.14
N LEU A 69 13.19 -8.52 7.45
CA LEU A 69 12.05 -8.15 8.29
C LEU A 69 11.82 -6.65 8.24
N PRO A 70 10.56 -6.20 8.14
CA PRO A 70 10.23 -4.78 8.24
C PRO A 70 10.73 -4.19 9.57
N ALA A 71 11.24 -2.96 9.54
CA ALA A 71 11.52 -2.18 10.76
C ALA A 71 10.21 -1.66 11.38
N THR A 72 9.19 -1.38 10.57
CA THR A 72 7.84 -1.04 11.06
C THR A 72 7.27 -2.19 11.86
N THR A 73 6.81 -1.89 13.08
CA THR A 73 6.29 -2.88 14.02
C THR A 73 4.80 -2.72 14.27
N ALA A 74 4.12 -3.84 14.51
CA ALA A 74 2.74 -3.90 14.98
C ALA A 74 2.72 -4.67 16.32
N ARG A 75 2.53 -3.96 17.43
CA ARG A 75 2.49 -4.55 18.77
C ARG A 75 1.05 -4.86 19.18
N ARG A 76 0.76 -6.11 19.46
CA ARG A 76 -0.56 -6.54 19.94
C ARG A 76 -0.82 -6.04 21.36
N THR A 77 -2.02 -5.52 21.59
CA THR A 77 -2.52 -5.07 22.90
C THR A 77 -3.95 -5.59 23.13
N ALA A 78 -4.48 -5.40 24.30
CA ALA A 78 -5.88 -5.73 24.61
C ALA A 78 -6.88 -4.91 23.76
N ALA A 79 -6.49 -3.68 23.35
CA ALA A 79 -7.33 -2.77 22.58
C ALA A 79 -7.19 -2.90 21.05
N GLY A 80 -6.23 -3.70 20.56
CA GLY A 80 -5.94 -3.82 19.14
C GLY A 80 -4.43 -3.90 18.87
N TRP A 81 -4.02 -3.53 17.65
CA TRP A 81 -2.63 -3.44 17.24
C TRP A 81 -2.14 -1.99 17.31
N ARG A 82 -0.94 -1.79 17.83
CA ARG A 82 -0.24 -0.51 17.82
C ARG A 82 0.87 -0.55 16.80
N ILE A 83 0.77 0.31 15.77
CA ILE A 83 1.68 0.36 14.64
C ILE A 83 2.64 1.53 14.82
N SER A 84 3.95 1.27 14.68
CA SER A 84 4.99 2.29 14.72
C SER A 84 6.05 2.02 13.65
N GLY A 85 6.42 3.06 12.90
CA GLY A 85 7.42 2.98 11.84
C GLY A 85 7.29 4.06 10.79
N ARG A 86 8.09 3.94 9.73
CA ARG A 86 8.19 4.93 8.66
C ARG A 86 8.11 4.25 7.31
N LYS A 87 7.37 4.83 6.38
CA LYS A 87 7.22 4.35 5.01
C LYS A 87 7.54 5.47 4.03
N ILE A 88 8.42 5.19 3.07
CA ILE A 88 8.77 6.10 1.98
C ILE A 88 8.17 5.63 0.66
N TYR A 89 8.20 6.46 -0.37
CA TYR A 89 7.57 6.18 -1.68
C TYR A 89 6.09 5.83 -1.55
N SER A 90 5.39 6.51 -0.62
CA SER A 90 3.97 6.26 -0.33
C SER A 90 3.07 6.94 -1.36
N THR A 91 3.05 6.40 -2.57
CA THR A 91 2.34 6.97 -3.73
C THR A 91 0.90 7.35 -3.39
N GLY A 92 0.57 8.62 -3.61
CA GLY A 92 -0.74 9.19 -3.34
C GLY A 92 -0.98 9.55 -1.86
N SER A 93 0.05 9.56 -1.01
CA SER A 93 -0.06 9.66 0.45
C SER A 93 -1.05 10.69 0.96
N GLN A 94 -1.09 11.89 0.38
CA GLN A 94 -1.99 12.97 0.76
C GLN A 94 -3.47 12.71 0.42
N GLY A 95 -3.73 11.87 -0.60
CA GLY A 95 -5.07 11.54 -1.07
C GLY A 95 -5.58 10.17 -0.63
N LEU A 96 -4.75 9.35 0.03
CA LEU A 96 -5.16 8.03 0.50
C LEU A 96 -6.12 8.14 1.67
N SER A 97 -7.19 7.36 1.64
CA SER A 97 -8.09 7.13 2.79
C SER A 97 -7.67 5.90 3.59
N TRP A 98 -7.08 4.92 2.91
CA TRP A 98 -6.63 3.66 3.51
C TRP A 98 -5.17 3.37 3.19
N PHE A 99 -4.40 3.04 4.22
CA PHE A 99 -3.01 2.61 4.13
C PHE A 99 -2.92 1.11 4.46
N SER A 100 -2.48 0.29 3.51
CA SER A 100 -2.13 -1.11 3.75
C SER A 100 -0.67 -1.17 4.15
N VAL A 101 -0.40 -1.14 5.46
CA VAL A 101 0.93 -0.95 6.03
C VAL A 101 1.63 -2.30 6.18
N TRP A 102 2.72 -2.50 5.45
CA TRP A 102 3.59 -3.66 5.60
C TRP A 102 4.44 -3.54 6.86
N ALA A 103 4.25 -4.49 7.80
CA ALA A 103 4.90 -4.46 9.10
C ALA A 103 5.22 -5.88 9.60
N ARG A 104 5.86 -5.97 10.76
CA ARG A 104 6.02 -7.21 11.52
C ARG A 104 5.40 -7.07 12.90
N SER A 105 4.91 -8.18 13.47
CA SER A 105 4.56 -8.18 14.90
C SER A 105 5.83 -8.11 15.77
N SER A 106 5.66 -7.69 17.02
CA SER A 106 6.78 -7.55 17.97
C SER A 106 7.14 -8.85 18.71
N ASP A 107 6.58 -9.97 18.29
CA ASP A 107 6.80 -11.29 18.90
C ASP A 107 8.15 -11.88 18.48
N GLU A 108 8.67 -12.87 19.23
CA GLU A 108 9.91 -13.60 18.90
C GLU A 108 9.77 -14.35 17.55
N ASP A 109 8.60 -14.93 17.30
CA ASP A 109 8.23 -15.56 16.03
C ASP A 109 7.23 -14.63 15.31
N PRO A 110 7.71 -13.60 14.58
CA PRO A 110 6.88 -12.51 14.14
C PRO A 110 5.91 -12.90 13.02
N LEU A 111 4.70 -12.37 13.11
CA LEU A 111 3.83 -12.25 11.95
C LEU A 111 4.35 -11.12 11.07
N VAL A 112 4.36 -11.34 9.76
CA VAL A 112 4.71 -10.32 8.77
C VAL A 112 3.60 -10.21 7.76
N GLY A 113 3.26 -8.99 7.37
CA GLY A 113 2.20 -8.77 6.40
C GLY A 113 1.62 -7.36 6.45
N ALA A 114 0.34 -7.24 6.17
CA ALA A 114 -0.35 -5.97 6.05
C ALA A 114 -1.33 -5.72 7.20
N TRP A 115 -1.24 -4.54 7.77
CA TRP A 115 -2.23 -3.96 8.68
C TRP A 115 -2.92 -2.80 7.99
N LEU A 116 -4.25 -2.79 8.01
CA LEU A 116 -5.04 -1.74 7.39
C LEU A 116 -5.24 -0.57 8.37
N VAL A 117 -4.91 0.63 7.93
CA VAL A 117 -5.00 1.86 8.72
C VAL A 117 -5.82 2.89 7.96
N HIS A 118 -6.83 3.49 8.61
CA HIS A 118 -7.57 4.60 8.02
C HIS A 118 -6.84 5.91 8.29
N LYS A 119 -6.89 6.85 7.34
CA LYS A 119 -6.16 8.14 7.40
C LYS A 119 -6.48 8.98 8.63
N ASP A 120 -7.71 8.89 9.14
CA ASP A 120 -8.17 9.67 10.30
C ASP A 120 -7.76 9.05 11.65
N THR A 121 -6.99 7.93 11.62
CA THR A 121 -6.49 7.32 12.85
C THR A 121 -5.40 8.19 13.47
N PRO A 122 -5.51 8.56 14.76
CA PRO A 122 -4.50 9.39 15.42
C PRO A 122 -3.09 8.75 15.38
N GLY A 123 -2.06 9.58 15.23
CA GLY A 123 -0.65 9.16 15.21
C GLY A 123 -0.07 8.99 13.81
N ILE A 124 -0.80 9.35 12.76
CA ILE A 124 -0.29 9.37 11.38
C ILE A 124 0.21 10.79 11.06
N SER A 125 1.38 10.86 10.44
CA SER A 125 1.94 12.11 9.90
C SER A 125 2.49 11.88 8.50
N ILE A 126 2.23 12.81 7.59
CA ILE A 126 2.81 12.83 6.25
C ILE A 126 3.91 13.89 6.24
N ILE A 127 5.14 13.49 5.90
CA ILE A 127 6.27 14.39 5.76
C ILE A 127 6.42 14.72 4.27
N GLU A 128 6.16 15.96 3.91
CA GLU A 128 6.15 16.41 2.53
C GLU A 128 7.58 16.56 1.99
N ASP A 129 8.21 15.44 1.66
CA ASP A 129 9.61 15.30 1.23
C ASP A 129 9.76 14.81 -0.23
N TRP A 130 8.63 14.60 -0.94
CA TRP A 130 8.67 14.11 -2.32
C TRP A 130 9.14 15.19 -3.30
N ASP A 131 10.42 15.18 -3.65
CA ASP A 131 11.03 16.09 -4.63
C ASP A 131 11.89 15.32 -5.65
N HIS A 132 11.27 14.85 -6.71
CA HIS A 132 11.90 14.06 -7.77
C HIS A 132 11.74 14.70 -9.14
N LEU A 133 12.58 14.32 -10.12
CA LEU A 133 12.53 14.85 -11.49
C LEU A 133 11.23 14.51 -12.21
N GLY A 134 10.75 13.27 -12.02
CA GLY A 134 9.51 12.79 -12.66
C GLY A 134 8.46 12.39 -11.64
N MET A 135 7.23 12.17 -12.10
CA MET A 135 6.11 11.70 -11.28
C MET A 135 5.86 12.57 -10.03
N ARG A 136 6.06 13.88 -10.16
CA ARG A 136 6.00 14.84 -9.04
C ARG A 136 4.62 14.85 -8.37
N ALA A 137 3.57 14.83 -9.17
CA ALA A 137 2.18 14.84 -8.69
C ALA A 137 1.71 13.52 -8.07
N THR A 138 2.58 12.49 -7.98
CA THR A 138 2.24 11.29 -7.20
C THR A 138 2.26 11.57 -5.70
N CYS A 139 2.88 12.65 -5.24
CA CYS A 139 3.00 13.00 -3.82
C CYS A 139 3.38 11.76 -2.99
N SER A 140 4.46 11.07 -3.45
CA SER A 140 4.90 9.80 -2.84
C SER A 140 5.71 10.06 -1.56
N HIS A 141 5.18 10.92 -0.70
CA HIS A 141 5.81 11.37 0.54
C HIS A 141 6.07 10.26 1.54
N GLU A 142 6.89 10.56 2.52
CA GLU A 142 7.05 9.72 3.70
C GLU A 142 5.79 9.76 4.57
N VAL A 143 5.39 8.59 5.08
CA VAL A 143 4.31 8.43 6.07
C VAL A 143 4.90 7.84 7.34
N VAL A 144 4.70 8.54 8.45
CA VAL A 144 5.14 8.14 9.79
C VAL A 144 3.93 7.66 10.59
N PHE A 145 4.08 6.51 11.22
CA PHE A 145 3.11 5.92 12.15
C PHE A 145 3.72 5.97 13.55
N ASP A 146 3.11 6.75 14.44
CA ASP A 146 3.53 6.85 15.85
C ASP A 146 2.45 6.25 16.75
N ASN A 147 2.67 4.98 17.14
CA ASN A 147 1.82 4.25 18.07
C ASN A 147 0.33 4.22 17.64
N VAL A 148 0.08 4.14 16.34
CA VAL A 148 -1.26 4.16 15.71
C VAL A 148 -2.05 2.93 16.11
N LEU A 149 -3.21 3.13 16.76
CA LEU A 149 -4.07 2.02 17.21
C LEU A 149 -5.07 1.63 16.14
N VAL A 150 -5.08 0.36 15.76
CA VAL A 150 -6.08 -0.23 14.86
C VAL A 150 -6.72 -1.47 15.49
N PRO A 151 -7.96 -1.81 15.13
CA PRO A 151 -8.64 -3.02 15.59
C PRO A 151 -7.85 -4.31 15.30
N LEU A 152 -8.10 -5.38 16.04
CA LEU A 152 -7.42 -6.66 15.85
C LEU A 152 -7.65 -7.24 14.44
N GLU A 153 -8.85 -7.10 13.93
CA GLU A 153 -9.29 -7.55 12.61
C GLU A 153 -8.65 -6.78 11.44
N HIS A 154 -7.96 -5.67 11.71
CA HIS A 154 -7.20 -4.93 10.71
C HIS A 154 -5.85 -5.55 10.34
N ALA A 155 -5.45 -6.64 10.98
CA ALA A 155 -4.35 -7.50 10.52
C ALA A 155 -4.84 -8.39 9.36
N VAL A 156 -4.85 -7.85 8.15
CA VAL A 156 -5.64 -8.39 7.02
C VAL A 156 -4.91 -9.39 6.12
N SER A 157 -3.59 -9.39 6.11
CA SER A 157 -2.79 -10.28 5.27
C SER A 157 -1.46 -10.58 5.97
N VAL A 158 -1.55 -11.24 7.12
CA VAL A 158 -0.41 -11.56 7.95
C VAL A 158 -0.18 -13.06 8.02
N SER A 159 1.09 -13.47 7.99
CA SER A 159 1.51 -14.86 8.18
C SER A 159 2.79 -14.90 9.01
N ARG A 160 3.14 -16.07 9.54
CA ARG A 160 4.45 -16.26 10.19
C ARG A 160 5.55 -16.00 9.20
N TRP A 161 6.55 -15.26 9.64
CA TRP A 161 7.70 -15.00 8.80
C TRP A 161 8.47 -16.29 8.53
N SER A 162 8.89 -16.48 7.30
CA SER A 162 9.75 -17.58 6.89
C SER A 162 10.90 -17.00 6.07
N ALA A 163 12.12 -17.45 6.35
CA ALA A 163 13.32 -17.09 5.58
C ALA A 163 13.29 -17.66 4.14
N SER A 164 12.50 -18.70 3.89
CA SER A 164 12.19 -19.14 2.53
C SER A 164 11.32 -18.08 1.89
N GLN A 165 11.67 -17.64 0.68
CA GLN A 165 10.95 -16.60 -0.04
C GLN A 165 9.45 -16.94 -0.08
N PRO A 166 8.57 -15.97 0.18
CA PRO A 166 7.15 -16.19 -0.01
C PRO A 166 6.91 -16.63 -1.45
N GLU A 167 6.07 -17.63 -1.64
CA GLU A 167 5.58 -17.98 -2.96
C GLU A 167 5.07 -16.72 -3.65
N LEU A 168 5.64 -16.41 -4.81
CA LEU A 168 5.19 -15.26 -5.59
C LEU A 168 3.72 -15.49 -5.92
N ASP A 169 2.86 -14.65 -5.42
CA ASP A 169 1.46 -14.58 -5.84
C ASP A 169 1.43 -14.26 -7.35
N GLY A 170 1.25 -15.32 -8.16
CA GLY A 170 1.31 -15.22 -9.61
C GLY A 170 0.28 -14.26 -10.18
N ASP A 171 -0.91 -14.24 -9.61
CA ASP A 171 -1.99 -13.35 -10.04
C ASP A 171 -1.67 -11.88 -9.68
N GLY A 172 -1.18 -11.62 -8.49
CA GLY A 172 -0.74 -10.28 -8.09
C GLY A 172 0.42 -9.77 -8.93
N LEU A 173 1.36 -10.64 -9.32
CA LEU A 173 2.46 -10.28 -10.21
C LEU A 173 1.97 -9.97 -11.64
N LEU A 174 1.02 -10.76 -12.15
CA LEU A 174 0.39 -10.54 -13.45
C LEU A 174 -0.35 -9.19 -13.48
N TRP A 175 -1.20 -8.93 -12.49
CA TRP A 175 -1.91 -7.66 -12.36
C TRP A 175 -0.95 -6.46 -12.30
N MET A 176 0.09 -6.55 -11.48
CA MET A 176 1.11 -5.50 -11.37
C MET A 176 1.79 -5.26 -12.72
N SER A 177 2.19 -6.33 -13.43
CA SER A 177 2.86 -6.23 -14.73
C SER A 177 1.97 -5.57 -15.78
N VAL A 178 0.72 -5.98 -15.90
CA VAL A 178 -0.22 -5.43 -16.89
C VAL A 178 -0.53 -3.97 -16.60
N LEU A 179 -0.79 -3.62 -15.34
CA LEU A 179 -1.19 -2.27 -14.96
C LEU A 179 -0.01 -1.29 -15.08
N LEU A 180 1.18 -1.64 -14.60
CA LEU A 180 2.37 -0.78 -14.73
C LEU A 180 2.80 -0.63 -16.20
N SER A 181 2.80 -1.71 -16.98
CA SER A 181 3.09 -1.63 -18.42
C SER A 181 2.12 -0.70 -19.14
N SER A 182 0.86 -0.63 -18.70
CA SER A 182 -0.12 0.29 -19.28
C SER A 182 0.23 1.76 -19.02
N VAL A 183 0.84 2.07 -17.86
CA VAL A 183 1.32 3.44 -17.56
C VAL A 183 2.51 3.78 -18.44
N TYR A 184 3.50 2.90 -18.53
CA TYR A 184 4.67 3.12 -19.38
C TYR A 184 4.32 3.26 -20.84
N ASP A 185 3.41 2.43 -21.36
CA ASP A 185 2.93 2.54 -22.75
C ASP A 185 2.23 3.88 -23.02
N GLY A 186 1.43 4.37 -22.06
CA GLY A 186 0.78 5.68 -22.16
C GLY A 186 1.79 6.82 -22.26
N VAL A 187 2.82 6.81 -21.41
CA VAL A 187 3.92 7.81 -21.43
C VAL A 187 4.71 7.73 -22.73
N ALA A 188 5.04 6.51 -23.19
CA ALA A 188 5.77 6.31 -24.44
C ALA A 188 4.97 6.83 -25.65
N GLN A 189 3.65 6.63 -25.68
CA GLN A 189 2.78 7.18 -26.71
C GLN A 189 2.74 8.71 -26.68
N ALA A 190 2.62 9.31 -25.49
CA ALA A 190 2.66 10.78 -25.37
C ALA A 190 3.97 11.39 -25.84
N SER A 191 5.09 10.68 -25.66
CA SER A 191 6.41 11.15 -26.09
C SER A 191 6.61 11.08 -27.62
N ARG A 192 5.80 10.28 -28.32
CA ARG A 192 5.86 10.11 -29.77
C ARG A 192 4.97 11.10 -30.53
N ASP A 193 3.85 11.49 -29.95
CA ASP A 193 2.85 12.39 -30.54
C ASP A 193 3.27 13.87 -30.38
#